data_dda6f2ecb3b7caa0fd0632d72d2d5d80
#
_entry.id   dda6f2ecb3b7caa0fd0632d72d2d5d80
#
_cell.length_a   1.000
_cell.length_b   1.000
_cell.length_c   1.000
_cell.angle_alpha   90.00
_cell.angle_beta   90.00
_cell.angle_gamma   90.00
#
_symmetry.space_group_name_H-M   'P 1'
#
loop_
_entity.id
_entity.type
_entity.pdbx_description
1 polymer ?
#
loop_
_entity_poly.entity_id
_entity_poly.type
_entity_poly.pdbx_seq_one_letter_code
_entity_poly.pdbx_strand_id
1 'polypeptide(L)'
;MKKIVVAYSGGLDTSVILNWLKETYGAEIVAFCADVGQGEELDGLEEKALRTGAAKCHVDDLQEEFARDFIYPILQAGAIYEGEYFLGTSIARPLIAKRMVEIARAEGATAGGGEVICRHFSLGRGVCWGRTIFLRRG
;
A
#
# COMPACT_ATOMS: atom_id res chain seq x y z
N MET A 1 -3.40 22.81 -6.37
CA MET A 1 -4.02 21.57 -6.88
C MET A 1 -4.02 20.57 -5.74
N LYS A 2 -5.10 19.83 -5.53
CA LYS A 2 -5.11 18.77 -4.51
C LYS A 2 -4.28 17.59 -5.03
N LYS A 3 -3.38 17.07 -4.20
CA LYS A 3 -2.57 15.88 -4.52
C LYS A 3 -2.86 14.80 -3.49
N ILE A 4 -3.13 13.58 -3.95
CA ILE A 4 -3.48 12.45 -3.09
C ILE A 4 -2.51 11.30 -3.38
N VAL A 5 -1.89 10.75 -2.33
CA VAL A 5 -1.09 9.52 -2.44
C VAL A 5 -1.98 8.31 -2.13
N VAL A 6 -1.92 7.29 -2.97
CA VAL A 6 -2.75 6.09 -2.85
C VAL A 6 -1.87 4.85 -2.84
N ALA A 7 -2.03 3.99 -1.83
CA ALA A 7 -1.42 2.67 -1.85
C ALA A 7 -2.08 1.83 -2.95
N TYR A 8 -1.29 1.39 -3.90
CA TYR A 8 -1.74 0.72 -5.12
C TYR A 8 -1.18 -0.70 -5.21
N SER A 9 -2.04 -1.67 -5.31
CA SER A 9 -1.65 -3.09 -5.43
C SER A 9 -1.77 -3.64 -6.85
N GLY A 10 -2.20 -2.82 -7.81
CA GLY A 10 -2.47 -3.30 -9.17
C GLY A 10 -3.78 -4.09 -9.32
N GLY A 11 -4.49 -4.37 -8.24
CA GLY A 11 -5.77 -5.06 -8.27
C GLY A 11 -6.91 -4.18 -8.81
N LEU A 12 -8.05 -4.83 -9.10
CA LEU A 12 -9.24 -4.15 -9.62
C LEU A 12 -9.73 -3.05 -8.67
N ASP A 13 -9.80 -3.36 -7.37
CA ASP A 13 -10.36 -2.45 -6.37
C ASP A 13 -9.52 -1.17 -6.26
N THR A 14 -8.19 -1.29 -6.21
CA THR A 14 -7.30 -0.12 -6.15
C THR A 14 -7.31 0.67 -7.44
N SER A 15 -7.50 0.02 -8.59
CA SER A 15 -7.64 0.69 -9.89
C SER A 15 -8.93 1.50 -9.98
N VAL A 16 -10.02 0.97 -9.47
CA VAL A 16 -11.31 1.71 -9.38
C VAL A 16 -11.19 2.91 -8.45
N ILE A 17 -10.54 2.74 -7.29
CA ILE A 17 -10.34 3.82 -6.32
C ILE A 17 -9.50 4.96 -6.92
N LEU A 18 -8.45 4.66 -7.68
CA LEU A 18 -7.64 5.65 -8.39
C LEU A 18 -8.48 6.56 -9.27
N ASN A 19 -9.29 5.96 -10.16
CA ASN A 19 -10.16 6.69 -11.05
C ASN A 19 -11.22 7.48 -10.28
N TRP A 20 -11.86 6.86 -9.31
CA TRP A 20 -12.88 7.51 -8.50
C TRP A 20 -12.37 8.75 -7.76
N LEU A 21 -11.18 8.66 -7.15
CA LEU A 21 -10.54 9.78 -6.46
C LEU A 21 -10.23 10.92 -7.43
N LYS A 22 -9.72 10.59 -8.63
CA LYS A 22 -9.44 11.58 -9.66
C LYS A 22 -10.70 12.31 -10.12
N GLU A 23 -11.76 11.58 -10.41
CA GLU A 23 -13.02 12.14 -10.90
C GLU A 23 -13.76 12.93 -9.83
N THR A 24 -13.83 12.39 -8.60
CA THR A 24 -14.61 12.99 -7.52
C THR A 24 -13.95 14.25 -6.95
N TYR A 25 -12.64 14.25 -6.81
CA TYR A 25 -11.91 15.35 -6.16
C TYR A 25 -11.13 16.23 -7.11
N GLY A 26 -11.04 15.88 -8.38
CA GLY A 26 -10.21 16.59 -9.36
C GLY A 26 -8.73 16.64 -8.92
N ALA A 27 -8.28 15.59 -8.22
CA ALA A 27 -6.96 15.56 -7.60
C ALA A 27 -5.93 14.91 -8.52
N GLU A 28 -4.69 15.36 -8.38
CA GLU A 28 -3.53 14.65 -8.92
C GLU A 28 -3.26 13.42 -8.06
N ILE A 29 -3.29 12.24 -8.65
CA ILE A 29 -3.12 10.99 -7.93
C ILE A 29 -1.68 10.48 -8.10
N VAL A 30 -1.01 10.25 -6.97
CA VAL A 30 0.29 9.59 -6.90
C VAL A 30 0.06 8.18 -6.37
N ALA A 31 0.30 7.17 -7.21
CA ALA A 31 0.25 5.78 -6.79
C ALA A 31 1.55 5.39 -6.07
N PHE A 32 1.43 4.56 -5.06
CA PHE A 32 2.56 3.98 -4.34
C PHE A 32 2.37 2.49 -4.18
N CYS A 33 3.35 1.72 -4.57
CA CYS A 33 3.44 0.29 -4.33
C CYS A 33 4.72 -0.04 -3.55
N ALA A 34 4.58 -0.86 -2.52
CA ALA A 34 5.69 -1.38 -1.76
C ALA A 34 6.06 -2.77 -2.27
N ASP A 35 7.32 -2.98 -2.62
CA ASP A 35 7.87 -4.31 -2.78
C ASP A 35 8.31 -4.84 -1.42
N VAL A 36 7.59 -5.83 -0.93
CA VAL A 36 7.90 -6.56 0.30
C VAL A 36 8.20 -8.04 0.05
N GLY A 37 8.51 -8.38 -1.22
CA GLY A 37 8.87 -9.72 -1.64
C GLY A 37 7.76 -10.48 -2.39
N GLN A 38 6.78 -9.79 -2.98
CA GLN A 38 5.70 -10.40 -3.77
C GLN A 38 6.09 -10.77 -5.22
N GLY A 39 7.32 -10.48 -5.63
CA GLY A 39 7.88 -10.97 -6.90
C GLY A 39 7.18 -10.44 -8.15
N GLU A 40 6.77 -11.35 -9.04
CA GLU A 40 6.23 -11.05 -10.37
C GLU A 40 4.97 -10.16 -10.39
N GLU A 41 4.29 -9.99 -9.27
CA GLU A 41 3.11 -9.11 -9.17
C GLU A 41 3.44 -7.63 -9.39
N LEU A 42 4.73 -7.27 -9.39
CA LEU A 42 5.20 -5.89 -9.59
C LEU A 42 5.49 -5.57 -11.06
N ASP A 43 5.60 -6.59 -11.91
CA ASP A 43 5.92 -6.38 -13.32
C ASP A 43 4.83 -5.60 -14.05
N GLY A 44 5.22 -4.49 -14.68
CA GLY A 44 4.30 -3.60 -15.40
C GLY A 44 3.33 -2.79 -14.52
N LEU A 45 3.50 -2.84 -13.19
CA LEU A 45 2.61 -2.18 -12.25
C LEU A 45 2.61 -0.66 -12.39
N GLU A 46 3.79 -0.07 -12.62
CA GLU A 46 3.93 1.37 -12.85
C GLU A 46 3.15 1.80 -14.10
N GLU A 47 3.36 1.10 -15.21
CA GLU A 47 2.65 1.38 -16.47
C GLU A 47 1.13 1.24 -16.27
N LYS A 48 0.71 0.20 -15.56
CA LYS A 48 -0.71 -0.03 -15.24
C LYS A 48 -1.29 1.10 -14.39
N ALA A 49 -0.57 1.59 -13.38
CA ALA A 49 -1.01 2.71 -12.54
C ALA A 49 -1.19 3.99 -13.37
N LEU A 50 -0.23 4.31 -14.23
CA LEU A 50 -0.31 5.47 -15.12
C LEU A 50 -1.48 5.37 -16.10
N ARG A 51 -1.67 4.21 -16.72
CA ARG A 51 -2.82 3.96 -17.62
C ARG A 51 -4.17 4.03 -16.89
N THR A 52 -4.18 3.68 -15.60
CA THR A 52 -5.40 3.75 -14.76
C THR A 52 -5.72 5.18 -14.31
N GLY A 53 -4.80 6.13 -14.52
CA GLY A 53 -5.05 7.54 -14.26
C GLY A 53 -4.21 8.16 -13.16
N ALA A 54 -3.23 7.46 -12.62
CA ALA A 54 -2.22 8.06 -11.76
C ALA A 54 -1.36 9.03 -12.57
N ALA A 55 -0.98 10.14 -11.98
CA ALA A 55 -0.03 11.08 -12.57
C ALA A 55 1.42 10.61 -12.37
N LYS A 56 1.66 9.85 -11.31
CA LYS A 56 2.97 9.29 -10.96
C LYS A 56 2.77 7.99 -10.19
N CYS A 57 3.73 7.08 -10.31
CA CYS A 57 3.78 5.86 -9.52
C CYS A 57 5.17 5.71 -8.89
N HIS A 58 5.20 5.40 -7.61
CA HIS A 58 6.39 4.99 -6.89
C HIS A 58 6.31 3.50 -6.63
N VAL A 59 7.36 2.77 -6.99
CA VAL A 59 7.53 1.36 -6.63
C VAL A 59 8.83 1.29 -5.82
N ASP A 60 8.71 1.10 -4.52
CA ASP A 60 9.85 1.13 -3.61
C ASP A 60 10.16 -0.29 -3.10
N ASP A 61 11.42 -0.69 -3.21
CA ASP A 61 11.92 -1.93 -2.63
C ASP A 61 12.08 -1.76 -1.11
N LEU A 62 11.26 -2.46 -0.36
CA LEU A 62 11.26 -2.46 1.10
C LEU A 62 11.58 -3.84 1.69
N GLN A 63 12.07 -4.78 0.87
CA GLN A 63 12.28 -6.18 1.26
C GLN A 63 13.27 -6.30 2.42
N GLU A 64 14.40 -5.58 2.36
CA GLU A 64 15.41 -5.64 3.43
C GLU A 64 14.88 -5.05 4.74
N GLU A 65 14.25 -3.87 4.69
CA GLU A 65 13.67 -3.24 5.87
C GLU A 65 12.56 -4.12 6.46
N PHE A 66 11.73 -4.70 5.61
CA PHE A 66 10.66 -5.60 6.02
C PHE A 66 11.21 -6.86 6.72
N ALA A 67 12.22 -7.50 6.15
CA ALA A 67 12.83 -8.68 6.73
C ALA A 67 13.49 -8.37 8.09
N ARG A 68 14.33 -7.33 8.13
CA ARG A 68 15.14 -6.98 9.30
C ARG A 68 14.30 -6.46 10.47
N ASP A 69 13.37 -5.54 10.20
CA ASP A 69 12.72 -4.77 11.26
C ASP A 69 11.34 -5.33 11.63
N PHE A 70 10.77 -6.21 10.80
CA PHE A 70 9.44 -6.79 11.04
C PHE A 70 9.46 -8.32 11.10
N ILE A 71 9.98 -9.00 10.07
CA ILE A 71 9.91 -10.47 10.00
C ILE A 71 10.78 -11.10 11.08
N TYR A 72 12.05 -10.75 11.18
CA TYR A 72 12.96 -11.36 12.18
C TYR A 72 12.49 -11.15 13.62
N PRO A 73 12.06 -9.94 14.05
CA PRO A 73 11.53 -9.78 15.41
C PRO A 73 10.30 -10.63 15.70
N ILE A 74 9.40 -10.79 14.74
CA ILE A 74 8.20 -11.62 14.91
C ILE A 74 8.56 -13.11 15.02
N LEU A 75 9.51 -13.58 14.21
CA LEU A 75 10.01 -14.95 14.29
C LEU A 75 10.72 -15.22 15.62
N GLN A 76 11.55 -14.28 16.08
CA GLN A 76 12.23 -14.39 17.37
C GLN A 76 11.25 -14.40 18.55
N ALA A 77 10.16 -13.65 18.44
CA ALA A 77 9.10 -13.64 19.44
C ALA A 77 8.21 -14.89 19.40
N GLY A 78 8.34 -15.75 18.38
CA GLY A 78 7.48 -16.91 18.17
C GLY A 78 6.02 -16.53 17.95
N ALA A 79 5.77 -15.32 17.42
CA ALA A 79 4.42 -14.81 17.21
C ALA A 79 3.77 -15.45 15.99
N ILE A 80 2.94 -16.44 16.27
CA ILE A 80 2.14 -17.16 15.26
C ILE A 80 0.67 -17.04 15.67
N TYR A 81 -0.17 -16.56 14.75
CA TYR A 81 -1.59 -16.48 14.99
C TYR A 81 -2.24 -17.86 14.80
N GLU A 82 -2.95 -18.34 15.83
CA GLU A 82 -3.63 -19.64 15.85
C GLU A 82 -2.72 -20.84 15.51
N GLY A 83 -1.40 -20.71 15.68
CA GLY A 83 -0.44 -21.78 15.40
C GLY A 83 -0.13 -22.00 13.91
N GLU A 84 -0.70 -21.23 13.01
CA GLU A 84 -0.60 -21.46 11.57
C GLU A 84 -0.17 -20.21 10.78
N TYR A 85 -0.58 -19.01 11.20
CA TYR A 85 -0.34 -17.79 10.42
C TYR A 85 0.78 -16.92 10.97
N PHE A 86 1.84 -16.73 10.19
CA PHE A 86 3.05 -15.96 10.53
C PHE A 86 2.88 -14.43 10.44
N LEU A 87 1.67 -13.92 10.40
CA LEU A 87 1.34 -12.50 10.44
C LEU A 87 1.93 -11.63 9.30
N GLY A 88 2.47 -12.22 8.23
CA GLY A 88 3.18 -11.50 7.18
C GLY A 88 2.44 -10.28 6.64
N THR A 89 1.17 -10.46 6.26
CA THR A 89 0.34 -9.37 5.76
C THR A 89 0.07 -8.29 6.82
N SER A 90 -0.11 -8.70 8.08
CA SER A 90 -0.41 -7.78 9.18
C SER A 90 0.77 -6.88 9.50
N ILE A 91 1.99 -7.44 9.51
CA ILE A 91 3.22 -6.71 9.84
C ILE A 91 3.77 -5.87 8.69
N ALA A 92 3.38 -6.14 7.44
CA ALA A 92 3.73 -5.30 6.30
C ALA A 92 3.02 -3.93 6.34
N ARG A 93 1.82 -3.86 6.91
CA ARG A 93 1.01 -2.63 6.93
C ARG A 93 1.68 -1.43 7.59
N PRO A 94 2.30 -1.53 8.77
CA PRO A 94 3.01 -0.41 9.39
C PRO A 94 4.14 0.13 8.52
N LEU A 95 4.90 -0.74 7.86
CA LEU A 95 5.98 -0.36 6.96
C LEU A 95 5.43 0.38 5.73
N ILE A 96 4.42 -0.18 5.09
CA ILE A 96 3.74 0.44 3.93
C ILE A 96 3.19 1.82 4.32
N ALA A 97 2.53 1.92 5.48
CA ALA A 97 1.98 3.19 5.97
C ALA A 97 3.07 4.23 6.24
N LYS A 98 4.19 3.83 6.87
CA LYS A 98 5.36 4.69 7.10
C LYS A 98 5.84 5.27 5.78
N ARG A 99 6.10 4.41 4.79
CA ARG A 99 6.65 4.84 3.51
C ARG A 99 5.67 5.71 2.72
N MET A 100 4.38 5.40 2.77
CA MET A 100 3.34 6.22 2.16
C MET A 100 3.30 7.64 2.73
N VAL A 101 3.48 7.79 4.05
CA VAL A 101 3.55 9.12 4.70
C VAL A 101 4.80 9.88 4.27
N GLU A 102 5.94 9.21 4.14
CA GLU A 102 7.18 9.82 3.65
C GLU A 102 7.01 10.35 2.22
N ILE A 103 6.44 9.53 1.32
CA ILE A 103 6.13 9.93 -0.06
C ILE A 103 5.14 11.10 -0.06
N ALA A 104 4.08 11.03 0.74
CA ALA A 104 3.09 12.10 0.81
C ALA A 104 3.70 13.44 1.24
N ARG A 105 4.66 13.42 2.16
CA ARG A 105 5.42 14.62 2.58
C ARG A 105 6.32 15.13 1.47
N ALA A 106 7.06 14.23 0.81
CA ALA A 106 7.97 14.59 -0.28
C ALA A 106 7.22 15.17 -1.50
N GLU A 107 6.07 14.60 -1.83
CA GLU A 107 5.21 15.06 -2.93
C GLU A 107 4.37 16.30 -2.57
N GLY A 108 4.41 16.76 -1.33
CA GLY A 108 3.56 17.86 -0.85
C GLY A 108 2.05 17.54 -0.95
N ALA A 109 1.69 16.29 -0.75
CA ALA A 109 0.32 15.84 -0.85
C ALA A 109 -0.56 16.47 0.24
N THR A 110 -1.76 16.88 -0.14
CA THR A 110 -2.76 17.48 0.75
C THR A 110 -3.58 16.43 1.50
N ALA A 111 -3.62 15.22 0.97
CA ALA A 111 -4.23 14.07 1.60
C ALA A 111 -3.45 12.81 1.23
N GLY A 112 -3.35 11.88 2.15
CA GLY A 112 -2.97 10.50 1.90
C GLY A 112 -4.17 9.64 2.21
N GLY A 113 -4.57 8.82 1.29
CA GLY A 113 -5.63 7.85 1.48
C GLY A 113 -5.18 6.58 0.81
N GLY A 114 -5.21 5.50 1.54
CA GLY A 114 -5.06 4.18 0.98
C GLY A 114 -5.93 3.28 1.81
N GLU A 115 -6.85 2.62 1.17
CA GLU A 115 -7.26 1.34 1.65
C GLU A 115 -6.00 0.48 1.47
N VAL A 116 -5.29 0.19 2.55
CA VAL A 116 -4.29 -0.88 2.53
C VAL A 116 -5.11 -2.15 2.40
N ILE A 117 -5.63 -2.35 1.20
CA ILE A 117 -6.22 -3.62 0.81
C ILE A 117 -5.03 -4.52 0.53
N CYS A 118 -4.56 -5.19 1.55
CA CYS A 118 -3.84 -6.42 1.34
C CYS A 118 -4.83 -7.42 0.74
N ARG A 119 -5.08 -7.31 -0.57
CA ARG A 119 -5.57 -8.44 -1.30
C ARG A 119 -4.40 -9.33 -1.59
N HIS A 120 -4.54 -10.50 -1.07
CA HIS A 120 -3.92 -11.73 -1.48
C HIS A 120 -2.69 -12.19 -0.71
N PHE A 121 -2.95 -12.78 0.44
CA PHE A 121 -2.52 -14.16 0.60
C PHE A 121 -3.79 -14.96 0.82
N SER A 122 -4.25 -15.59 -0.26
CA SER A 122 -5.37 -16.51 -0.26
C SER A 122 -4.93 -17.83 0.34
N LEU A 123 -5.09 -17.92 1.64
CA LEU A 123 -5.42 -19.18 2.29
C LEU A 123 -6.73 -18.91 3.04
N GLY A 124 -7.78 -19.33 2.41
CA GLY A 124 -9.15 -19.46 2.83
C GLY A 124 -9.61 -18.71 4.07
N ARG A 125 -10.61 -17.82 3.87
CA ARG A 125 -11.55 -17.26 4.84
C ARG A 125 -11.04 -16.13 5.74
N GLY A 126 -11.42 -14.92 5.38
CA GLY A 126 -11.38 -13.77 6.26
C GLY A 126 -10.95 -12.48 5.56
N VAL A 127 -11.91 -11.70 5.10
CA VAL A 127 -11.68 -10.34 4.59
C VAL A 127 -11.51 -9.42 5.78
N CYS A 128 -10.33 -8.87 5.97
CA CYS A 128 -10.11 -7.84 6.97
C CYS A 128 -10.14 -6.47 6.29
N TRP A 129 -11.20 -5.71 6.52
CA TRP A 129 -11.39 -4.35 6.02
C TRP A 129 -10.79 -3.36 7.00
N GLY A 130 -9.83 -2.57 6.59
CA GLY A 130 -9.31 -1.45 7.37
C GLY A 130 -9.20 -0.21 6.49
N ARG A 131 -10.08 0.77 6.66
CA ARG A 131 -9.96 2.08 6.02
C ARG A 131 -9.05 2.95 6.88
N THR A 132 -7.95 3.42 6.34
CA THR A 132 -7.16 4.46 6.98
C THR A 132 -7.03 5.62 6.01
N ILE A 133 -7.78 6.69 6.27
CA ILE A 133 -7.68 7.95 5.53
C ILE A 133 -6.93 8.91 6.43
N PHE A 134 -5.75 9.37 6.01
CA PHE A 134 -5.03 10.45 6.66
C PHE A 134 -5.37 11.78 5.96
N LEU A 135 -6.21 12.58 6.60
CA LEU A 135 -6.42 13.96 6.19
C LEU A 135 -5.41 14.84 6.94
N ARG A 136 -4.59 15.58 6.23
CA ARG A 136 -3.83 16.66 6.81
C ARG A 136 -4.82 17.80 7.14
N ARG A 137 -5.05 18.05 8.42
CA ARG A 137 -5.67 19.30 8.84
C ARG A 137 -4.66 20.42 8.54
N GLY A 138 -5.09 21.38 7.73
CA GLY A 138 -4.36 22.61 7.46
C GLY A 138 -4.21 23.48 8.69
#